data_2227d930a43d7b6fc0b2a3585b59c870
#
_entry.id   2227d930a43d7b6fc0b2a3585b59c870
#
_cell.length_a   1.000
_cell.length_b   1.000
_cell.length_c   1.000
_cell.angle_alpha   90.00
_cell.angle_beta   90.00
_cell.angle_gamma   90.00
#
_symmetry.space_group_name_H-M   'P 1'
#
loop_
_entity.id
_entity.type
_entity.pdbx_description
1 polymer ?
#
loop_
_entity_poly.entity_id
_entity_poly.type
_entity_poly.pdbx_seq_one_letter_code
_entity_poly.pdbx_strand_id
1 'polypeptide(L)'
;MTNALAKGLLVYSSLVSTALLALLLMGAKSKVSDFDEIRVHRLDVMEPDGTLRMVISNKDRLPPVIIKGKERPEMGEPRPQAGMIFYNDEGTENGGLIFSGRKNDKGQIVDSGASLSFDRYGAGQTIQLAGVDDSENHFAGLGVNDIGGQRVWVGRDDHGLASVSLAGADGKERIRLQVTADGKGSIVFLDTQGRVIQELAPAK
;
A
#
# COMPACT_ATOMS: atom_id res chain seq x y z
N MET A 1 70.32 -20.81 6.74
CA MET A 1 69.00 -21.36 6.32
C MET A 1 67.78 -20.46 6.71
N THR A 2 67.90 -19.64 7.74
CA THR A 2 66.78 -18.80 8.23
C THR A 2 66.36 -17.64 7.30
N ASN A 3 67.30 -17.03 6.56
CA ASN A 3 67.00 -15.87 5.69
C ASN A 3 66.23 -16.22 4.40
N ALA A 4 66.41 -17.40 3.84
CA ALA A 4 65.70 -17.85 2.64
C ALA A 4 64.25 -18.19 2.95
N LEU A 5 63.98 -18.82 4.11
CA LEU A 5 62.62 -19.14 4.55
C LEU A 5 61.81 -17.88 4.90
N ALA A 6 62.46 -16.90 5.57
CA ALA A 6 61.81 -15.62 5.89
C ALA A 6 61.44 -14.81 4.63
N LYS A 7 62.31 -14.80 3.61
CA LYS A 7 62.04 -14.15 2.32
C LYS A 7 60.91 -14.86 1.57
N GLY A 8 60.86 -16.21 1.59
CA GLY A 8 59.77 -16.98 0.98
C GLY A 8 58.42 -16.72 1.63
N LEU A 9 58.39 -16.62 2.98
CA LEU A 9 57.19 -16.30 3.73
C LEU A 9 56.66 -14.88 3.46
N LEU A 10 57.57 -13.91 3.36
CA LEU A 10 57.21 -12.51 3.01
C LEU A 10 56.62 -12.41 1.60
N VAL A 11 57.20 -13.08 0.61
CA VAL A 11 56.67 -13.11 -0.77
C VAL A 11 55.30 -13.79 -0.81
N TYR A 12 55.12 -14.91 -0.14
CA TYR A 12 53.87 -15.63 -0.06
C TYR A 12 52.77 -14.78 0.59
N SER A 13 53.07 -14.17 1.76
CA SER A 13 52.08 -13.32 2.45
C SER A 13 51.70 -12.10 1.63
N SER A 14 52.64 -11.46 0.92
CA SER A 14 52.34 -10.34 0.03
C SER A 14 51.43 -10.76 -1.14
N LEU A 15 51.69 -11.90 -1.79
CA LEU A 15 50.86 -12.41 -2.87
C LEU A 15 49.43 -12.75 -2.40
N VAL A 16 49.32 -13.40 -1.25
CA VAL A 16 48.01 -13.72 -0.65
C VAL A 16 47.22 -12.47 -0.29
N SER A 17 47.91 -11.49 0.37
CA SER A 17 47.26 -10.21 0.71
C SER A 17 46.82 -9.41 -0.51
N THR A 18 47.64 -9.38 -1.57
CA THR A 18 47.30 -8.70 -2.81
C THR A 18 46.14 -9.39 -3.52
N ALA A 19 46.10 -10.73 -3.56
CA ALA A 19 45.01 -11.50 -4.13
C ALA A 19 43.72 -11.29 -3.34
N LEU A 20 43.77 -11.27 -2.00
CA LEU A 20 42.62 -11.01 -1.14
C LEU A 20 42.06 -9.60 -1.37
N LEU A 21 42.93 -8.60 -1.45
CA LEU A 21 42.57 -7.20 -1.72
C LEU A 21 41.93 -7.06 -3.11
N ALA A 22 42.50 -7.73 -4.13
CA ALA A 22 41.93 -7.75 -5.47
C ALA A 22 40.53 -8.39 -5.48
N LEU A 23 40.32 -9.49 -4.77
CA LEU A 23 39.02 -10.15 -4.64
C LEU A 23 37.99 -9.25 -3.93
N LEU A 24 38.40 -8.55 -2.87
CA LEU A 24 37.54 -7.57 -2.15
C LEU A 24 37.15 -6.40 -3.08
N LEU A 25 38.07 -5.87 -3.85
CA LEU A 25 37.82 -4.77 -4.78
C LEU A 25 36.99 -5.20 -6.01
N MET A 26 37.15 -6.43 -6.47
CA MET A 26 36.32 -7.00 -7.56
C MET A 26 34.88 -7.30 -7.12
N GLY A 27 34.66 -7.56 -5.83
CA GLY A 27 33.30 -7.77 -5.27
C GLY A 27 32.45 -6.50 -5.15
N ALA A 28 33.08 -5.31 -5.26
CA ALA A 28 32.40 -4.02 -5.04
C ALA A 28 31.67 -3.45 -6.28
N LYS A 29 31.68 -4.14 -7.42
CA LYS A 29 30.88 -3.68 -8.58
C LYS A 29 29.42 -4.04 -8.39
N SER A 30 28.56 -3.03 -8.41
CA SER A 30 27.10 -3.21 -8.56
C SER A 30 26.84 -4.09 -9.77
N LYS A 31 26.32 -5.30 -9.54
CA LYS A 31 25.95 -6.23 -10.61
C LYS A 31 24.46 -6.18 -10.78
N VAL A 32 24.02 -5.90 -12.00
CA VAL A 32 22.66 -6.25 -12.43
C VAL A 32 22.61 -7.78 -12.49
N SER A 33 21.57 -8.36 -11.88
CA SER A 33 21.32 -9.80 -11.91
C SER A 33 19.99 -10.03 -12.59
N ASP A 34 19.97 -10.90 -13.59
CA ASP A 34 18.75 -11.32 -14.28
C ASP A 34 18.22 -12.60 -13.63
N PHE A 35 16.92 -12.67 -13.38
CA PHE A 35 16.25 -13.82 -12.77
C PHE A 35 15.01 -14.18 -13.58
N ASP A 36 14.81 -15.43 -13.90
CA ASP A 36 13.57 -15.91 -14.51
C ASP A 36 12.43 -15.95 -13.48
N GLU A 37 12.74 -16.25 -12.21
CA GLU A 37 11.79 -16.31 -11.10
C GLU A 37 12.47 -15.92 -9.78
N ILE A 38 11.75 -15.16 -8.92
CA ILE A 38 12.18 -14.86 -7.56
C ILE A 38 11.07 -15.25 -6.59
N ARG A 39 11.38 -16.09 -5.59
CA ARG A 39 10.48 -16.46 -4.49
C ARG A 39 11.01 -15.89 -3.18
N VAL A 40 10.36 -14.86 -2.69
CA VAL A 40 10.75 -14.13 -1.47
C VAL A 40 9.57 -13.93 -0.53
N HIS A 41 9.83 -13.78 0.75
CA HIS A 41 8.81 -13.40 1.74
C HIS A 41 8.65 -11.90 1.85
N ARG A 42 9.69 -11.13 1.51
CA ARG A 42 9.71 -9.68 1.47
C ARG A 42 10.79 -9.18 0.50
N LEU A 43 10.46 -8.12 -0.22
CA LEU A 43 11.36 -7.35 -1.09
C LEU A 43 11.30 -5.89 -0.68
N ASP A 44 12.44 -5.29 -0.40
CA ASP A 44 12.60 -3.88 -0.09
C ASP A 44 13.31 -3.16 -1.23
N VAL A 45 12.71 -2.09 -1.73
CA VAL A 45 13.35 -1.16 -2.66
C VAL A 45 13.90 0.00 -1.86
N MET A 46 15.22 0.21 -1.96
CA MET A 46 15.96 1.17 -1.14
C MET A 46 16.66 2.20 -2.01
N GLU A 47 16.74 3.43 -1.53
CA GLU A 47 17.66 4.43 -2.09
C GLU A 47 19.12 4.14 -1.67
N PRO A 48 20.11 4.70 -2.40
CA PRO A 48 21.53 4.51 -2.04
C PRO A 48 21.91 4.97 -0.62
N ASP A 49 21.17 5.91 -0.05
CA ASP A 49 21.34 6.40 1.32
C ASP A 49 20.68 5.52 2.39
N GLY A 50 20.00 4.44 1.97
CA GLY A 50 19.29 3.53 2.86
C GLY A 50 17.83 3.91 3.12
N THR A 51 17.28 4.93 2.47
CA THR A 51 15.87 5.29 2.60
C THR A 51 15.00 4.22 1.94
N LEU A 52 14.05 3.66 2.69
CA LEU A 52 13.07 2.69 2.18
C LEU A 52 12.05 3.40 1.30
N ARG A 53 11.85 2.89 0.06
CA ARG A 53 10.93 3.47 -0.93
C ARG A 53 9.70 2.61 -1.18
N MET A 54 9.86 1.30 -1.10
CA MET A 54 8.77 0.36 -1.31
C MET A 54 9.05 -0.95 -0.58
N VAL A 55 8.00 -1.54 -0.05
CA VAL A 55 8.02 -2.92 0.47
C VAL A 55 6.98 -3.72 -0.30
N ILE A 56 7.35 -4.90 -0.79
CA ILE A 56 6.43 -5.96 -1.23
C ILE A 56 6.58 -7.10 -0.23
N SER A 57 5.48 -7.53 0.39
CA SER A 57 5.59 -8.50 1.49
C SER A 57 4.38 -9.42 1.61
N ASN A 58 4.64 -10.63 2.13
CA ASN A 58 3.59 -11.47 2.68
C ASN A 58 3.03 -10.85 3.97
N LYS A 59 1.91 -11.39 4.48
CA LYS A 59 1.22 -10.87 5.68
C LYS A 59 2.09 -10.84 6.95
N ASP A 60 3.00 -11.82 7.10
CA ASP A 60 3.77 -11.99 8.34
C ASP A 60 4.96 -11.01 8.44
N ARG A 61 5.31 -10.37 7.31
CA ARG A 61 6.46 -9.46 7.21
C ARG A 61 6.10 -8.08 6.68
N LEU A 62 4.79 -7.79 6.50
CA LEU A 62 4.35 -6.44 6.17
C LEU A 62 4.69 -5.53 7.36
N PRO A 63 5.42 -4.42 7.16
CA PRO A 63 5.84 -3.57 8.26
C PRO A 63 4.64 -2.85 8.88
N PRO A 64 4.75 -2.43 10.16
CA PRO A 64 3.82 -1.47 10.75
C PRO A 64 3.92 -0.11 10.04
N VAL A 65 3.19 0.88 10.53
CA VAL A 65 3.33 2.27 10.04
C VAL A 65 4.77 2.72 10.18
N ILE A 66 5.36 3.27 9.10
CA ILE A 66 6.71 3.83 9.09
C ILE A 66 6.63 5.34 8.85
N ILE A 67 7.27 6.12 9.72
CA ILE A 67 7.40 7.58 9.61
C ILE A 67 8.88 7.95 9.68
N LYS A 68 9.40 8.62 8.66
CA LYS A 68 10.80 9.03 8.54
C LYS A 68 11.77 7.87 8.82
N GLY A 69 11.51 6.74 8.17
CA GLY A 69 12.33 5.54 8.28
C GLY A 69 12.24 4.79 9.63
N LYS A 70 11.33 5.19 10.53
CA LYS A 70 11.15 4.55 11.83
C LYS A 70 9.80 3.87 11.92
N GLU A 71 9.79 2.61 12.31
CA GLU A 71 8.56 1.88 12.61
C GLU A 71 7.83 2.51 13.80
N ARG A 72 6.50 2.58 13.68
CA ARG A 72 5.57 3.15 14.67
C ARG A 72 4.45 2.15 14.95
N PRO A 73 4.74 1.02 15.60
CA PRO A 73 3.73 0.00 15.89
C PRO A 73 2.60 0.54 16.80
N GLU A 74 2.87 1.58 17.58
CA GLU A 74 1.88 2.24 18.42
C GLU A 74 0.84 3.08 17.65
N MET A 75 1.07 3.33 16.35
CA MET A 75 0.18 4.14 15.52
C MET A 75 -0.86 3.34 14.72
N GLY A 76 -0.90 2.04 14.89
CA GLY A 76 -1.88 1.18 14.21
C GLY A 76 -1.82 -0.25 14.67
N GLU A 77 -2.89 -0.99 14.40
CA GLU A 77 -2.94 -2.43 14.63
C GLU A 77 -2.00 -3.17 13.67
N PRO A 78 -1.50 -4.37 14.05
CA PRO A 78 -0.74 -5.23 13.15
C PRO A 78 -1.54 -5.48 11.85
N ARG A 79 -0.87 -5.33 10.73
CA ARG A 79 -1.51 -5.52 9.41
C ARG A 79 -1.60 -7.01 9.09
N PRO A 80 -2.80 -7.60 9.04
CA PRO A 80 -2.98 -9.01 8.73
C PRO A 80 -2.99 -9.29 7.21
N GLN A 81 -2.69 -8.29 6.39
CA GLN A 81 -2.71 -8.36 4.94
C GLN A 81 -1.31 -8.62 4.36
N ALA A 82 -1.27 -9.14 3.15
CA ALA A 82 -0.11 -9.07 2.27
C ALA A 82 -0.24 -7.83 1.37
N GLY A 83 0.86 -7.37 0.79
CA GLY A 83 0.77 -6.26 -0.13
C GLY A 83 2.06 -5.53 -0.42
N MET A 84 1.89 -4.30 -0.87
CA MET A 84 2.93 -3.37 -1.26
C MET A 84 2.68 -2.04 -0.56
N ILE A 85 3.68 -1.51 0.13
CA ILE A 85 3.61 -0.19 0.79
C ILE A 85 4.59 0.76 0.10
N PHE A 86 4.14 1.97 -0.17
CA PHE A 86 4.93 3.05 -0.77
C PHE A 86 5.39 4.02 0.30
N TYR A 87 6.62 4.53 0.15
CA TYR A 87 7.20 5.53 1.04
C TYR A 87 7.69 6.73 0.24
N ASN A 88 7.48 7.92 0.77
CA ASN A 88 7.98 9.17 0.20
C ASN A 88 9.50 9.32 0.38
N ASP A 89 10.07 10.43 -0.09
CA ASP A 89 11.51 10.68 -0.08
C ASP A 89 12.14 10.76 1.32
N GLU A 90 11.31 10.90 2.36
CA GLU A 90 11.73 10.88 3.76
C GLU A 90 11.52 9.51 4.44
N GLY A 91 11.12 8.47 3.69
CA GLY A 91 10.78 7.15 4.23
C GLY A 91 9.53 7.16 5.10
N THR A 92 8.58 8.05 4.84
CA THR A 92 7.26 8.07 5.47
C THR A 92 6.25 7.40 4.55
N GLU A 93 5.36 6.58 5.11
CA GLU A 93 4.30 5.91 4.35
C GLU A 93 3.48 6.92 3.53
N ASN A 94 3.23 6.57 2.27
CA ASN A 94 2.57 7.44 1.29
C ASN A 94 1.49 6.71 0.49
N GLY A 95 1.07 5.55 0.96
CA GLY A 95 0.04 4.72 0.36
C GLY A 95 0.48 3.28 0.16
N GLY A 96 -0.34 2.50 -0.51
CA GLY A 96 -0.04 1.09 -0.76
C GLY A 96 -1.15 0.33 -1.44
N LEU A 97 -0.84 -0.89 -1.82
CA LEU A 97 -1.77 -1.92 -2.27
C LEU A 97 -1.74 -3.06 -1.24
N ILE A 98 -2.85 -3.29 -0.57
CA ILE A 98 -2.99 -4.39 0.38
C ILE A 98 -4.15 -5.28 0.00
N PHE A 99 -4.05 -6.57 0.31
CA PHE A 99 -5.10 -7.54 0.05
C PHE A 99 -5.06 -8.67 1.07
N SER A 100 -6.23 -9.24 1.33
CA SER A 100 -6.43 -10.38 2.21
C SER A 100 -7.63 -11.20 1.77
N GLY A 101 -7.75 -12.40 2.34
CA GLY A 101 -8.90 -13.25 2.16
C GLY A 101 -8.74 -14.53 2.93
N ARG A 102 -9.73 -14.86 3.77
CA ARG A 102 -9.73 -16.10 4.55
C ARG A 102 -11.15 -16.53 4.93
N LYS A 103 -11.28 -17.82 5.17
CA LYS A 103 -12.46 -18.43 5.78
C LYS A 103 -12.14 -18.89 7.19
N ASN A 104 -13.17 -18.96 8.03
CA ASN A 104 -13.08 -19.64 9.32
C ASN A 104 -13.24 -21.16 9.16
N ASP A 105 -13.13 -21.91 10.26
CA ASP A 105 -13.23 -23.37 10.28
C ASP A 105 -14.62 -23.89 9.84
N LYS A 106 -15.63 -23.02 9.81
CA LYS A 106 -17.00 -23.31 9.34
C LYS A 106 -17.18 -23.00 7.85
N GLY A 107 -16.12 -22.57 7.14
CA GLY A 107 -16.15 -22.22 5.72
C GLY A 107 -16.77 -20.85 5.41
N GLN A 108 -17.07 -20.03 6.41
CA GLN A 108 -17.59 -18.68 6.24
C GLN A 108 -16.44 -17.70 5.93
N ILE A 109 -16.67 -16.79 4.99
CA ILE A 109 -15.72 -15.72 4.65
C ILE A 109 -15.71 -14.72 5.80
N VAL A 110 -14.57 -14.57 6.49
CA VAL A 110 -14.39 -13.66 7.62
C VAL A 110 -13.45 -12.49 7.30
N ASP A 111 -12.87 -12.52 6.09
CA ASP A 111 -12.00 -11.48 5.59
C ASP A 111 -11.89 -11.67 4.08
N SER A 112 -12.20 -10.65 3.31
CA SER A 112 -12.08 -10.66 1.85
C SER A 112 -12.04 -9.23 1.35
N GLY A 113 -10.88 -8.78 0.89
CA GLY A 113 -10.79 -7.44 0.36
C GLY A 113 -9.42 -7.06 -0.16
N ALA A 114 -9.41 -5.96 -0.89
CA ALA A 114 -8.21 -5.29 -1.36
C ALA A 114 -8.41 -3.78 -1.37
N SER A 115 -7.32 -3.04 -1.19
CA SER A 115 -7.32 -1.59 -1.26
C SER A 115 -6.02 -1.08 -1.88
N LEU A 116 -6.15 -0.16 -2.84
CA LEU A 116 -5.06 0.66 -3.35
C LEU A 116 -5.29 2.10 -2.88
N SER A 117 -4.32 2.68 -2.20
CA SER A 117 -4.40 4.07 -1.73
C SER A 117 -3.18 4.90 -2.09
N PHE A 118 -3.41 6.22 -2.14
CA PHE A 118 -2.37 7.25 -2.17
C PHE A 118 -2.66 8.24 -1.06
N ASP A 119 -1.66 8.52 -0.24
CA ASP A 119 -1.82 9.32 0.96
C ASP A 119 -1.33 10.75 0.75
N ARG A 120 -1.91 11.66 1.47
CA ARG A 120 -1.45 13.04 1.60
C ARG A 120 -0.19 13.04 2.45
N TYR A 121 0.77 13.87 2.12
CA TYR A 121 1.97 14.04 2.94
C TYR A 121 1.61 14.33 4.41
N GLY A 122 2.02 13.44 5.29
CA GLY A 122 1.77 13.55 6.73
C GLY A 122 0.31 13.48 7.19
N ALA A 123 -0.61 12.99 6.33
CA ALA A 123 -2.03 12.89 6.64
C ALA A 123 -2.65 11.63 5.99
N GLY A 124 -3.97 11.52 6.04
CA GLY A 124 -4.70 10.37 5.51
C GLY A 124 -4.79 10.31 3.98
N GLN A 125 -5.47 9.32 3.50
CA GLN A 125 -5.61 8.99 2.08
C GLN A 125 -6.29 10.09 1.28
N THR A 126 -5.71 10.45 0.13
CA THR A 126 -6.34 11.34 -0.86
C THR A 126 -7.19 10.56 -1.85
N ILE A 127 -6.75 9.37 -2.22
CA ILE A 127 -7.46 8.45 -3.12
C ILE A 127 -7.42 7.07 -2.51
N GLN A 128 -8.56 6.37 -2.57
CA GLN A 128 -8.65 4.96 -2.22
C GLN A 128 -9.57 4.24 -3.21
N LEU A 129 -9.06 3.21 -3.85
CA LEU A 129 -9.84 2.20 -4.55
C LEU A 129 -9.91 0.97 -3.65
N ALA A 130 -11.09 0.57 -3.23
CA ALA A 130 -11.26 -0.56 -2.32
C ALA A 130 -12.43 -1.45 -2.74
N GLY A 131 -12.30 -2.73 -2.46
CA GLY A 131 -13.38 -3.71 -2.54
C GLY A 131 -13.29 -4.64 -1.34
N VAL A 132 -14.41 -4.79 -0.63
CA VAL A 132 -14.58 -5.70 0.50
C VAL A 132 -15.85 -6.51 0.27
N ASP A 133 -15.75 -7.80 0.48
CA ASP A 133 -16.87 -8.73 0.36
C ASP A 133 -16.70 -9.86 1.36
N ASP A 134 -17.00 -9.58 2.61
CA ASP A 134 -16.88 -10.51 3.73
C ASP A 134 -18.24 -10.73 4.44
N SER A 135 -18.24 -11.26 5.65
CA SER A 135 -19.46 -11.51 6.41
C SER A 135 -20.17 -10.25 6.93
N GLU A 136 -19.52 -9.10 6.93
CA GLU A 136 -20.00 -7.86 7.54
C GLU A 136 -20.10 -6.71 6.52
N ASN A 137 -19.23 -6.69 5.52
CA ASN A 137 -19.09 -5.58 4.58
C ASN A 137 -19.16 -6.05 3.13
N HIS A 138 -19.91 -5.34 2.29
CA HIS A 138 -20.15 -5.70 0.89
C HIS A 138 -20.07 -4.48 -0.02
N PHE A 139 -19.00 -3.70 0.05
CA PHE A 139 -18.83 -2.50 -0.76
C PHE A 139 -17.69 -2.60 -1.77
N ALA A 140 -17.76 -1.82 -2.83
CA ALA A 140 -16.64 -1.64 -3.76
C ALA A 140 -16.71 -0.26 -4.40
N GLY A 141 -15.59 0.46 -4.46
CA GLY A 141 -15.59 1.78 -5.06
C GLY A 141 -14.29 2.55 -4.95
N LEU A 142 -14.33 3.74 -5.56
CA LEU A 142 -13.29 4.75 -5.53
C LEU A 142 -13.74 5.92 -4.68
N GLY A 143 -12.97 6.23 -3.65
CA GLY A 143 -13.08 7.43 -2.83
C GLY A 143 -12.00 8.46 -3.19
N VAL A 144 -12.38 9.74 -3.31
CA VAL A 144 -11.45 10.87 -3.36
C VAL A 144 -11.71 11.74 -2.14
N ASN A 145 -10.68 11.97 -1.34
CA ASN A 145 -10.80 12.64 -0.05
C ASN A 145 -10.04 13.97 -0.01
N ASP A 146 -10.58 14.91 0.71
CA ASP A 146 -9.93 16.15 1.11
C ASP A 146 -9.77 16.19 2.65
N ILE A 147 -9.22 17.27 3.20
CA ILE A 147 -9.07 17.47 4.65
C ILE A 147 -10.44 17.43 5.36
N GLY A 148 -11.48 17.97 4.73
CA GLY A 148 -12.84 18.03 5.24
C GLY A 148 -13.66 16.74 5.13
N GLY A 149 -13.10 15.69 4.51
CA GLY A 149 -13.77 14.41 4.29
C GLY A 149 -13.83 13.98 2.83
N GLN A 150 -14.65 12.97 2.55
CA GLN A 150 -14.80 12.44 1.20
C GLN A 150 -15.49 13.47 0.28
N ARG A 151 -14.88 13.72 -0.88
CA ARG A 151 -15.36 14.65 -1.90
C ARG A 151 -16.04 13.97 -3.08
N VAL A 152 -15.57 12.78 -3.42
CA VAL A 152 -16.12 11.96 -4.49
C VAL A 152 -16.20 10.52 -4.02
N TRP A 153 -17.32 9.90 -4.34
CA TRP A 153 -17.51 8.46 -4.29
C TRP A 153 -18.00 7.95 -5.62
N VAL A 154 -17.43 6.86 -6.11
CA VAL A 154 -17.94 6.11 -7.26
C VAL A 154 -17.91 4.64 -6.90
N GLY A 155 -19.08 4.04 -6.72
CA GLY A 155 -19.08 2.65 -6.29
C GLY A 155 -20.45 2.12 -5.89
N ARG A 156 -20.44 0.96 -5.24
CA ARG A 156 -21.58 0.29 -4.63
C ARG A 156 -21.36 0.19 -3.13
N ASP A 157 -22.35 0.56 -2.34
CA ASP A 157 -22.34 0.42 -0.89
C ASP A 157 -22.81 -0.96 -0.41
N ASP A 158 -22.77 -1.19 0.91
CA ASP A 158 -23.19 -2.44 1.56
C ASP A 158 -24.67 -2.79 1.37
N HIS A 159 -25.50 -1.80 1.02
CA HIS A 159 -26.94 -1.96 0.77
C HIS A 159 -27.30 -2.16 -0.70
N GLY A 160 -26.26 -2.23 -1.56
CA GLY A 160 -26.45 -2.42 -2.99
C GLY A 160 -26.78 -1.15 -3.77
N LEU A 161 -26.68 0.03 -3.17
CA LEU A 161 -26.79 1.30 -3.86
C LEU A 161 -25.53 1.54 -4.69
N ALA A 162 -25.69 1.57 -6.01
CA ALA A 162 -24.63 2.02 -6.93
C ALA A 162 -24.73 3.53 -7.13
N SER A 163 -23.66 4.28 -6.92
CA SER A 163 -23.70 5.74 -6.97
C SER A 163 -22.42 6.41 -7.43
N VAL A 164 -22.59 7.62 -7.98
CA VAL A 164 -21.56 8.65 -8.09
C VAL A 164 -22.03 9.81 -7.22
N SER A 165 -21.25 10.10 -6.17
CA SER A 165 -21.56 11.13 -5.18
C SER A 165 -20.52 12.25 -5.21
N LEU A 166 -20.98 13.49 -5.16
CA LEU A 166 -20.16 14.68 -5.07
C LEU A 166 -20.50 15.44 -3.77
N ALA A 167 -19.48 15.74 -2.99
CA ALA A 167 -19.60 16.43 -1.71
C ALA A 167 -18.98 17.83 -1.71
N GLY A 168 -19.47 18.69 -0.86
CA GLY A 168 -18.88 20.00 -0.56
C GLY A 168 -17.52 19.88 0.14
N ALA A 169 -16.82 20.99 0.33
CA ALA A 169 -15.56 21.02 1.07
C ALA A 169 -15.70 20.58 2.54
N ASP A 170 -16.92 20.60 3.07
CA ASP A 170 -17.29 20.10 4.39
C ASP A 170 -17.53 18.59 4.45
N GLY A 171 -17.24 17.85 3.36
CA GLY A 171 -17.44 16.41 3.24
C GLY A 171 -18.90 15.96 3.14
N LYS A 172 -19.86 16.91 3.12
CA LYS A 172 -21.28 16.56 3.02
C LYS A 172 -21.72 16.46 1.56
N GLU A 173 -22.42 15.38 1.25
CA GLU A 173 -22.95 15.13 -0.09
C GLU A 173 -23.87 16.26 -0.56
N ARG A 174 -23.80 16.59 -1.85
CA ARG A 174 -24.60 17.63 -2.52
C ARG A 174 -25.31 17.09 -3.74
N ILE A 175 -24.68 16.21 -4.46
CA ILE A 175 -25.23 15.60 -5.68
C ILE A 175 -24.94 14.11 -5.64
N ARG A 176 -25.95 13.30 -5.97
CA ARG A 176 -25.79 11.87 -6.14
C ARG A 176 -26.53 11.42 -7.38
N LEU A 177 -25.80 10.80 -8.31
CA LEU A 177 -26.36 9.95 -9.35
C LEU A 177 -26.41 8.52 -8.81
N GLN A 178 -27.58 7.89 -8.84
CA GLN A 178 -27.74 6.59 -8.18
C GLN A 178 -28.64 5.62 -8.93
N VAL A 179 -28.38 4.33 -8.68
CA VAL A 179 -29.29 3.22 -8.95
C VAL A 179 -29.44 2.42 -7.67
N THR A 180 -30.67 2.32 -7.18
CA THR A 180 -30.99 1.54 -5.97
C THR A 180 -30.92 0.04 -6.21
N ALA A 181 -30.88 -0.78 -5.17
CA ALA A 181 -30.83 -2.24 -5.28
C ALA A 181 -32.06 -2.84 -6.03
N ASP A 182 -33.22 -2.15 -6.00
CA ASP A 182 -34.44 -2.52 -6.76
C ASP A 182 -34.45 -1.94 -8.17
N GLY A 183 -33.34 -1.35 -8.66
CA GLY A 183 -33.14 -0.90 -10.04
C GLY A 183 -33.66 0.49 -10.37
N LYS A 184 -34.08 1.29 -9.40
CA LYS A 184 -34.56 2.66 -9.64
C LYS A 184 -33.40 3.63 -9.78
N GLY A 185 -33.30 4.31 -10.91
CA GLY A 185 -32.31 5.33 -11.19
C GLY A 185 -32.83 6.72 -10.86
N SER A 186 -31.99 7.57 -10.26
CA SER A 186 -32.29 9.00 -10.05
C SER A 186 -31.03 9.86 -9.91
N ILE A 187 -31.22 11.19 -10.02
CA ILE A 187 -30.25 12.20 -9.64
C ILE A 187 -30.85 12.96 -8.47
N VAL A 188 -30.13 13.03 -7.36
CA VAL A 188 -30.56 13.61 -6.10
C VAL A 188 -29.70 14.84 -5.78
N PHE A 189 -30.35 15.96 -5.44
CA PHE A 189 -29.69 17.15 -4.91
C PHE A 189 -30.01 17.31 -3.42
N LEU A 190 -28.99 17.62 -2.62
CA LEU A 190 -29.09 17.71 -1.17
C LEU A 190 -28.64 19.09 -0.66
N ASP A 191 -29.30 19.56 0.42
CA ASP A 191 -28.88 20.74 1.14
C ASP A 191 -27.69 20.47 2.09
N THR A 192 -27.26 21.52 2.80
CA THR A 192 -26.13 21.42 3.75
C THR A 192 -26.44 20.56 4.98
N GLN A 193 -27.67 20.19 5.22
CA GLN A 193 -28.12 19.29 6.28
C GLN A 193 -28.32 17.84 5.80
N GLY A 194 -28.06 17.56 4.51
CA GLY A 194 -28.24 16.24 3.90
C GLY A 194 -29.69 15.91 3.56
N ARG A 195 -30.58 16.91 3.51
CA ARG A 195 -31.99 16.71 3.12
C ARG A 195 -32.10 16.83 1.61
N VAL A 196 -32.88 15.94 1.01
CA VAL A 196 -33.19 15.99 -0.43
C VAL A 196 -34.03 17.24 -0.73
N ILE A 197 -33.51 18.11 -1.61
CA ILE A 197 -34.19 19.32 -2.08
C ILE A 197 -34.75 19.17 -3.49
N GLN A 198 -34.19 18.23 -4.26
CA GLN A 198 -34.70 17.90 -5.59
C GLN A 198 -34.29 16.47 -5.95
N GLU A 199 -35.18 15.76 -6.62
CA GLU A 199 -34.89 14.46 -7.24
C GLU A 199 -35.41 14.45 -8.69
N LEU A 200 -34.54 14.01 -9.59
CA LEU A 200 -34.90 13.79 -11.00
C LEU A 200 -34.90 12.27 -11.22
N ALA A 201 -36.03 11.70 -11.52
CA ALA A 201 -36.20 10.29 -11.84
C ALA A 201 -36.95 10.13 -13.19
N PRO A 202 -36.79 9.00 -13.92
CA PRO A 202 -37.56 8.72 -15.10
C PRO A 202 -39.07 8.76 -14.80
N ALA A 203 -39.86 9.27 -15.74
CA ALA A 203 -41.32 9.16 -15.66
C ALA A 203 -41.72 7.68 -15.60
N LYS A 204 -42.76 7.36 -14.81
CA LYS A 204 -43.29 6.02 -14.73
C LYS A 204 -44.03 5.68 -16.02
#